data_53bc646d0ea53e76f398198ca16b430d
#
_entry.id   53bc646d0ea53e76f398198ca16b430d
#
_cell.length_a   1.000
_cell.length_b   1.000
_cell.length_c   1.000
_cell.angle_alpha   90.00
_cell.angle_beta   90.00
_cell.angle_gamma   90.00
#
_symmetry.space_group_name_H-M   'P 1'
#
loop_
_entity.id
_entity.type
_entity.pdbx_description
1 polymer ?
#
loop_
_entity_poly.entity_id
_entity_poly.type
_entity_poly.pdbx_seq_one_letter_code
_entity_poly.pdbx_strand_id
1 'polypeptide(L)'
;IHLDIRGNLLLFLSIFCLLISLTSWSYHSMLDISVYGNFLIFIVTFGLFIVWELKTHHPIIDLRLFKNISFSSSIFAIFVFGGTTSLGFIIPPYVLETINHLSSWQIGLVNLTSPLGLVLTSKIAGKLISCISNIILMTIGLVIMIAAYTNLGLLQYILNPITISLLLLLYGIGGGFFLPSNTSAIMGTVSQDMQGTVGATQRMVQNIGIAFYTAVTSLFINHSSNSDKLLEGSSHAWLFASLTLFLALLPFSVKLLKHKFFEEKYDSK
;
A
#
# COMPACT_ATOMS: atom_id res chain seq x y z
N ILE A 1 12.02 -27.49 7.96
CA ILE A 1 11.83 -26.12 7.45
C ILE A 1 13.22 -25.61 7.12
N HIS A 2 13.57 -25.58 5.83
CA HIS A 2 14.83 -24.96 5.38
C HIS A 2 14.60 -23.45 5.25
N LEU A 3 15.10 -22.70 6.24
CA LEU A 3 15.04 -21.23 6.21
C LEU A 3 16.19 -20.72 5.30
N ASP A 4 15.85 -19.95 4.28
CA ASP A 4 16.84 -19.23 3.47
C ASP A 4 17.38 -18.01 4.24
N ILE A 5 18.36 -18.27 5.12
CA ILE A 5 18.98 -17.22 5.95
C ILE A 5 19.70 -16.19 5.07
N ARG A 6 20.32 -16.61 3.96
CA ARG A 6 21.07 -15.69 3.08
C ARG A 6 20.14 -14.74 2.33
N GLY A 7 19.05 -15.27 1.76
CA GLY A 7 18.03 -14.45 1.11
C GLY A 7 17.40 -13.46 2.09
N ASN A 8 17.08 -13.91 3.33
CA ASN A 8 16.57 -13.02 4.38
C ASN A 8 17.53 -11.88 4.74
N LEU A 9 18.83 -12.16 4.91
CA LEU A 9 19.82 -11.14 5.22
C LEU A 9 20.00 -10.14 4.07
N LEU A 10 20.03 -10.61 2.82
CA LEU A 10 20.13 -9.73 1.65
C LEU A 10 18.91 -8.83 1.52
N LEU A 11 17.70 -9.38 1.68
CA LEU A 11 16.46 -8.62 1.64
C LEU A 11 16.40 -7.60 2.78
N PHE A 12 16.71 -8.02 4.01
CA PHE A 12 16.75 -7.14 5.17
C PHE A 12 17.71 -5.97 4.95
N LEU A 13 18.94 -6.25 4.52
CA LEU A 13 19.95 -5.22 4.29
C LEU A 13 19.54 -4.26 3.17
N SER A 14 18.95 -4.78 2.09
CA SER A 14 18.49 -3.93 1.00
C SER A 14 17.38 -2.97 1.43
N ILE A 15 16.35 -3.48 2.13
CA ILE A 15 15.25 -2.64 2.62
C ILE A 15 15.76 -1.62 3.63
N PHE A 16 16.63 -2.05 4.55
CA PHE A 16 17.23 -1.18 5.57
C PHE A 16 17.99 -0.02 4.94
N CYS A 17 18.86 -0.29 3.96
CA CYS A 17 19.61 0.74 3.24
C CYS A 17 18.70 1.67 2.43
N LEU A 18 17.63 1.15 1.80
CA LEU A 18 16.64 1.98 1.10
C LEU A 18 15.96 2.95 2.06
N LEU A 19 15.51 2.46 3.21
CA LEU A 19 14.81 3.29 4.21
C LEU A 19 15.72 4.35 4.80
N ILE A 20 16.99 4.02 5.10
CA ILE A 20 17.97 5.00 5.57
C ILE A 20 18.21 6.06 4.50
N SER A 21 18.37 5.65 3.23
CA SER A 21 18.56 6.59 2.13
C SER A 21 17.41 7.58 2.02
N LEU A 22 16.16 7.09 2.02
CA LEU A 22 14.95 7.92 1.93
C LEU A 22 14.80 8.84 3.15
N THR A 23 15.06 8.32 4.35
CA THR A 23 14.99 9.12 5.58
C THR A 23 16.11 10.18 5.62
N SER A 24 17.33 9.81 5.21
CA SER A 24 18.45 10.76 5.14
C SER A 24 18.18 11.87 4.12
N TRP A 25 17.53 11.55 2.99
CA TRP A 25 17.15 12.55 2.00
C TRP A 25 16.16 13.60 2.56
N SER A 26 15.33 13.22 3.51
CA SER A 26 14.42 14.15 4.18
C SER A 26 15.15 15.23 5.01
N TYR A 27 16.43 15.01 5.39
CA TYR A 27 17.24 15.93 6.20
C TYR A 27 18.46 16.49 5.50
N HIS A 28 18.93 15.86 4.42
CA HIS A 28 20.16 16.16 3.72
C HIS A 28 19.92 16.32 2.22
N SER A 29 20.90 16.87 1.50
CA SER A 29 20.86 16.95 0.04
C SER A 29 20.94 15.54 -0.58
N MET A 30 20.35 15.35 -1.77
CA MET A 30 20.51 14.13 -2.57
C MET A 30 21.97 13.74 -2.86
N LEU A 31 22.88 14.72 -2.89
CA LEU A 31 24.31 14.52 -3.15
C LEU A 31 25.10 14.18 -1.88
N ASP A 32 24.45 14.08 -0.73
CA ASP A 32 25.10 13.68 0.50
C ASP A 32 25.45 12.17 0.46
N ILE A 33 26.65 11.83 0.93
CA ILE A 33 27.14 10.45 0.93
C ILE A 33 26.24 9.51 1.75
N SER A 34 25.54 10.02 2.74
CA SER A 34 24.56 9.27 3.54
C SER A 34 23.31 8.87 2.73
N VAL A 35 22.95 9.65 1.70
CA VAL A 35 21.81 9.39 0.83
C VAL A 35 22.20 8.47 -0.31
N TYR A 36 23.09 8.92 -1.19
CA TYR A 36 23.42 8.14 -2.38
C TYR A 36 24.24 6.88 -2.06
N GLY A 37 25.06 6.89 -1.00
CA GLY A 37 25.81 5.71 -0.58
C GLY A 37 24.91 4.58 -0.12
N ASN A 38 23.92 4.87 0.73
CA ASN A 38 22.93 3.87 1.14
C ASN A 38 22.04 3.42 -0.03
N PHE A 39 21.69 4.33 -0.95
CA PHE A 39 20.93 3.96 -2.15
C PHE A 39 21.71 3.01 -3.07
N LEU A 40 23.01 3.21 -3.22
CA LEU A 40 23.88 2.34 -4.01
C LEU A 40 24.03 0.96 -3.37
N ILE A 41 24.20 0.90 -2.04
CA ILE A 41 24.20 -0.36 -1.29
C ILE A 41 22.85 -1.09 -1.46
N PHE A 42 21.73 -0.38 -1.41
CA PHE A 42 20.41 -0.96 -1.71
C PHE A 42 20.38 -1.61 -3.09
N ILE A 43 20.80 -0.90 -4.15
CA ILE A 43 20.79 -1.45 -5.51
C ILE A 43 21.64 -2.74 -5.61
N VAL A 44 22.84 -2.74 -5.03
CA VAL A 44 23.74 -3.90 -5.06
C VAL A 44 23.15 -5.06 -4.27
N THR A 45 22.70 -4.84 -3.03
CA THR A 45 22.17 -5.91 -2.16
C THR A 45 20.84 -6.47 -2.68
N PHE A 46 19.98 -5.61 -3.24
CA PHE A 46 18.73 -6.05 -3.87
C PHE A 46 18.98 -6.83 -5.17
N GLY A 47 19.95 -6.41 -5.98
CA GLY A 47 20.39 -7.18 -7.16
C GLY A 47 20.92 -8.56 -6.79
N LEU A 48 21.76 -8.63 -5.73
CA LEU A 48 22.25 -9.91 -5.21
C LEU A 48 21.13 -10.78 -4.64
N PHE A 49 20.14 -10.19 -3.97
CA PHE A 49 18.95 -10.88 -3.49
C PHE A 49 18.17 -11.53 -4.66
N ILE A 50 17.89 -10.78 -5.73
CA ILE A 50 17.19 -11.31 -6.91
C ILE A 50 17.96 -12.49 -7.52
N VAL A 51 19.28 -12.34 -7.70
CA VAL A 51 20.12 -13.41 -8.27
C VAL A 51 20.14 -14.64 -7.38
N TRP A 52 20.17 -14.44 -6.05
CA TRP A 52 20.13 -15.51 -5.07
C TRP A 52 18.79 -16.26 -5.10
N GLU A 53 17.65 -15.55 -5.06
CA GLU A 53 16.31 -16.13 -5.09
C GLU A 53 16.02 -16.94 -6.37
N LEU A 54 16.54 -16.49 -7.51
CA LEU A 54 16.41 -17.22 -8.77
C LEU A 54 17.18 -18.54 -8.79
N LYS A 55 18.24 -18.69 -7.97
CA LYS A 55 19.13 -19.87 -7.93
C LYS A 55 18.80 -20.82 -6.78
N THR A 56 18.15 -20.35 -5.74
CA THR A 56 17.85 -21.13 -4.53
C THR A 56 16.73 -22.14 -4.77
N HIS A 57 16.85 -23.36 -4.21
CA HIS A 57 15.82 -24.39 -4.31
C HIS A 57 14.60 -24.14 -3.40
N HIS A 58 14.80 -23.38 -2.32
CA HIS A 58 13.73 -23.00 -1.38
C HIS A 58 13.71 -21.48 -1.21
N PRO A 59 13.25 -20.73 -2.23
CA PRO A 59 13.24 -19.28 -2.19
C PRO A 59 12.20 -18.78 -1.16
N ILE A 60 12.50 -17.63 -0.54
CA ILE A 60 11.53 -16.92 0.34
C ILE A 60 10.37 -16.40 -0.49
N ILE A 61 10.72 -15.86 -1.66
CA ILE A 61 9.75 -15.36 -2.65
C ILE A 61 9.99 -16.11 -3.94
N ASP A 62 9.06 -16.94 -4.37
CA ASP A 62 9.17 -17.54 -5.71
C ASP A 62 8.96 -16.47 -6.78
N LEU A 63 10.06 -15.88 -7.26
CA LEU A 63 10.06 -14.85 -8.29
C LEU A 63 9.45 -15.32 -9.62
N ARG A 64 9.27 -16.62 -9.82
CA ARG A 64 8.62 -17.18 -11.02
C ARG A 64 7.13 -16.89 -11.03
N LEU A 65 6.49 -16.71 -9.85
CA LEU A 65 5.09 -16.33 -9.73
C LEU A 65 4.81 -14.94 -10.31
N PHE A 66 5.81 -14.06 -10.34
CA PHE A 66 5.68 -12.73 -10.92
C PHE A 66 5.53 -12.71 -12.45
N LYS A 67 5.76 -13.86 -13.12
CA LYS A 67 5.39 -14.01 -14.54
C LYS A 67 3.89 -14.02 -14.75
N ASN A 68 3.11 -14.37 -13.72
CA ASN A 68 1.66 -14.28 -13.75
C ASN A 68 1.20 -12.84 -13.46
N ILE A 69 0.65 -12.17 -14.48
CA ILE A 69 0.18 -10.77 -14.38
C ILE A 69 -0.86 -10.60 -13.26
N SER A 70 -1.74 -11.60 -13.04
CA SER A 70 -2.72 -11.54 -11.95
C SER A 70 -2.06 -11.55 -10.58
N PHE A 71 -1.05 -12.37 -10.38
CA PHE A 71 -0.25 -12.41 -9.15
C PHE A 71 0.50 -11.10 -8.94
N SER A 72 1.25 -10.66 -9.96
CA SER A 72 2.06 -9.43 -9.89
C SER A 72 1.22 -8.19 -9.60
N SER A 73 0.07 -8.04 -10.28
CA SER A 73 -0.83 -6.91 -10.02
C SER A 73 -1.43 -6.94 -8.61
N SER A 74 -1.78 -8.11 -8.10
CA SER A 74 -2.30 -8.27 -6.74
C SER A 74 -1.23 -8.00 -5.67
N ILE A 75 0.02 -8.42 -5.90
CA ILE A 75 1.15 -8.13 -5.02
C ILE A 75 1.52 -6.64 -5.06
N PHE A 76 1.50 -6.00 -6.23
CA PHE A 76 1.69 -4.56 -6.34
C PHE A 76 0.59 -3.79 -5.61
N ALA A 77 -0.66 -4.20 -5.76
CA ALA A 77 -1.77 -3.57 -5.07
C ALA A 77 -1.68 -3.71 -3.53
N ILE A 78 -1.17 -4.83 -3.01
CA ILE A 78 -0.95 -4.99 -1.56
C ILE A 78 0.20 -4.13 -1.04
N PHE A 79 1.25 -3.94 -1.84
CA PHE A 79 2.33 -2.99 -1.54
C PHE A 79 1.77 -1.57 -1.39
N VAL A 80 0.98 -1.12 -2.37
CA VAL A 80 0.34 0.20 -2.35
C VAL A 80 -0.65 0.33 -1.20
N PHE A 81 -1.46 -0.71 -0.94
CA PHE A 81 -2.40 -0.73 0.17
C PHE A 81 -1.71 -0.60 1.53
N GLY A 82 -0.61 -1.35 1.76
CA GLY A 82 0.20 -1.22 2.97
C GLY A 82 0.71 0.20 3.15
N GLY A 83 1.31 0.75 2.09
CA GLY A 83 1.84 2.10 2.08
C GLY A 83 0.78 3.17 2.34
N THR A 84 -0.32 3.14 1.62
CA THR A 84 -1.40 4.13 1.79
C THR A 84 -2.06 4.02 3.16
N THR A 85 -2.14 2.82 3.74
CA THR A 85 -2.61 2.65 5.11
C THR A 85 -1.70 3.37 6.11
N SER A 86 -0.37 3.35 5.94
CA SER A 86 0.55 4.05 6.84
C SER A 86 0.35 5.57 6.83
N LEU A 87 0.05 6.17 5.66
CA LEU A 87 -0.27 7.60 5.59
C LEU A 87 -1.48 7.96 6.45
N GLY A 88 -2.52 7.12 6.42
CA GLY A 88 -3.73 7.30 7.23
C GLY A 88 -3.47 7.31 8.74
N PHE A 89 -2.36 6.72 9.20
CA PHE A 89 -1.96 6.75 10.60
C PHE A 89 -0.95 7.85 10.93
N ILE A 90 -0.14 8.30 9.96
CA ILE A 90 0.95 9.26 10.18
C ILE A 90 0.48 10.71 10.01
N ILE A 91 -0.20 11.03 8.91
CA ILE A 91 -0.53 12.41 8.56
C ILE A 91 -1.55 13.04 9.54
N PRO A 92 -2.69 12.39 9.89
CA PRO A 92 -3.70 13.02 10.72
C PRO A 92 -3.18 13.50 12.09
N PRO A 93 -2.34 12.75 12.84
CA PRO A 93 -1.77 13.27 14.09
C PRO A 93 -1.04 14.60 13.92
N TYR A 94 -0.17 14.72 12.91
CA TYR A 94 0.56 15.96 12.67
C TYR A 94 -0.37 17.14 12.35
N VAL A 95 -1.34 16.93 11.47
CA VAL A 95 -2.29 17.98 11.05
C VAL A 95 -3.23 18.36 12.18
N LEU A 96 -3.83 17.38 12.86
CA LEU A 96 -4.83 17.62 13.91
C LEU A 96 -4.21 18.23 15.17
N GLU A 97 -2.97 17.85 15.53
CA GLU A 97 -2.26 18.44 16.66
C GLU A 97 -1.82 19.87 16.36
N THR A 98 -1.19 20.10 15.20
CA THR A 98 -0.56 21.38 14.86
C THR A 98 -1.60 22.45 14.49
N ILE A 99 -2.68 22.07 13.77
CA ILE A 99 -3.64 23.02 13.20
C ILE A 99 -4.92 23.13 14.04
N ASN A 100 -5.45 21.97 14.45
CA ASN A 100 -6.71 21.92 15.20
C ASN A 100 -6.49 21.91 16.73
N HIS A 101 -5.22 21.81 17.19
CA HIS A 101 -4.85 21.75 18.61
C HIS A 101 -5.59 20.67 19.39
N LEU A 102 -5.87 19.53 18.75
CA LEU A 102 -6.55 18.41 19.38
C LEU A 102 -5.63 17.68 20.36
N SER A 103 -6.19 17.18 21.43
CA SER A 103 -5.50 16.31 22.38
C SER A 103 -5.26 14.92 21.77
N SER A 104 -4.23 14.21 22.24
CA SER A 104 -3.83 12.90 21.72
C SER A 104 -4.96 11.87 21.72
N TRP A 105 -5.87 11.89 22.71
CA TRP A 105 -7.00 10.98 22.75
C TRP A 105 -8.05 11.27 21.66
N GLN A 106 -8.29 12.56 21.34
CA GLN A 106 -9.19 12.97 20.24
C GLN A 106 -8.62 12.54 18.88
N ILE A 107 -7.31 12.73 18.69
CA ILE A 107 -6.59 12.27 17.51
C ILE A 107 -6.71 10.74 17.37
N GLY A 108 -6.58 10.01 18.48
CA GLY A 108 -6.78 8.56 18.52
C GLY A 108 -8.17 8.13 18.05
N LEU A 109 -9.23 8.88 18.43
CA LEU A 109 -10.59 8.63 17.97
C LEU A 109 -10.75 8.86 16.46
N VAL A 110 -10.15 9.91 15.92
CA VAL A 110 -10.13 10.17 14.47
C VAL A 110 -9.44 9.02 13.75
N ASN A 111 -8.26 8.60 14.20
CA ASN A 111 -7.49 7.52 13.56
C ASN A 111 -8.18 6.14 13.65
N LEU A 112 -9.00 5.91 14.68
CA LEU A 112 -9.75 4.66 14.86
C LEU A 112 -10.78 4.43 13.74
N THR A 113 -11.24 5.47 13.07
CA THR A 113 -12.30 5.37 12.05
C THR A 113 -11.90 4.51 10.86
N SER A 114 -10.63 4.57 10.43
CA SER A 114 -10.13 3.73 9.33
C SER A 114 -10.13 2.22 9.66
N PRO A 115 -9.55 1.75 10.77
CA PRO A 115 -9.68 0.36 11.20
C PRO A 115 -11.13 -0.10 11.40
N LEU A 116 -12.00 0.76 11.93
CA LEU A 116 -13.43 0.44 12.09
C LEU A 116 -14.09 0.16 10.74
N GLY A 117 -13.89 1.05 9.77
CA GLY A 117 -14.39 0.85 8.40
C GLY A 117 -13.90 -0.47 7.80
N LEU A 118 -12.60 -0.75 7.94
CA LEU A 118 -11.99 -1.98 7.44
C LEU A 118 -12.59 -3.24 8.08
N VAL A 119 -12.72 -3.29 9.39
CA VAL A 119 -13.25 -4.46 10.12
C VAL A 119 -14.72 -4.71 9.77
N LEU A 120 -15.55 -3.67 9.76
CA LEU A 120 -16.97 -3.81 9.44
C LEU A 120 -17.20 -4.32 8.01
N THR A 121 -16.46 -3.77 7.06
CA THR A 121 -16.64 -4.12 5.64
C THR A 121 -15.94 -5.42 5.25
N SER A 122 -14.82 -5.78 5.88
CA SER A 122 -14.13 -7.04 5.59
C SER A 122 -14.99 -8.27 5.89
N LYS A 123 -15.84 -8.20 6.93
CA LYS A 123 -16.83 -9.25 7.23
C LYS A 123 -17.88 -9.37 6.12
N ILE A 124 -18.32 -8.26 5.56
CA ILE A 124 -19.27 -8.21 4.43
C ILE A 124 -18.60 -8.74 3.17
N ALA A 125 -17.41 -8.27 2.86
CA ALA A 125 -16.61 -8.71 1.71
C ALA A 125 -16.35 -10.22 1.74
N GLY A 126 -16.00 -10.77 2.91
CA GLY A 126 -15.80 -12.21 3.09
C GLY A 126 -17.03 -13.07 2.71
N LYS A 127 -18.24 -12.56 2.95
CA LYS A 127 -19.46 -13.21 2.49
C LYS A 127 -19.72 -13.02 0.99
N LEU A 128 -19.39 -11.84 0.46
CA LEU A 128 -19.62 -11.51 -0.94
C LEU A 128 -18.66 -12.24 -1.89
N ILE A 129 -17.48 -12.63 -1.44
CA ILE A 129 -16.48 -13.37 -2.24
C ILE A 129 -17.07 -14.70 -2.78
N SER A 130 -18.04 -15.31 -2.10
CA SER A 130 -18.71 -16.52 -2.58
C SER A 130 -19.70 -16.28 -3.73
N CYS A 131 -20.17 -15.02 -3.90
CA CYS A 131 -21.21 -14.65 -4.88
C CYS A 131 -20.71 -13.70 -5.95
N ILE A 132 -19.69 -12.91 -5.65
CA ILE A 132 -19.18 -11.83 -6.51
C ILE A 132 -17.69 -12.09 -6.78
N SER A 133 -17.25 -11.85 -8.02
CA SER A 133 -15.86 -12.01 -8.41
C SER A 133 -14.92 -11.14 -7.53
N ASN A 134 -13.82 -11.73 -7.09
CA ASN A 134 -12.79 -11.02 -6.33
C ASN A 134 -12.33 -9.72 -7.02
N ILE A 135 -12.23 -9.73 -8.35
CA ILE A 135 -11.78 -8.57 -9.14
C ILE A 135 -12.75 -7.39 -8.99
N ILE A 136 -14.07 -7.66 -8.98
CA ILE A 136 -15.09 -6.61 -8.80
C ILE A 136 -14.96 -6.00 -7.41
N LEU A 137 -14.86 -6.82 -6.37
CA LEU A 137 -14.73 -6.34 -4.98
C LEU A 137 -13.43 -5.56 -4.77
N MET A 138 -12.31 -6.03 -5.34
CA MET A 138 -11.03 -5.31 -5.32
C MET A 138 -11.13 -3.96 -6.00
N THR A 139 -11.78 -3.90 -7.18
CA THR A 139 -11.97 -2.67 -7.94
C THR A 139 -12.82 -1.67 -7.17
N ILE A 140 -13.94 -2.11 -6.60
CA ILE A 140 -14.81 -1.27 -5.75
C ILE A 140 -14.00 -0.72 -4.57
N GLY A 141 -13.25 -1.58 -3.87
CA GLY A 141 -12.42 -1.18 -2.75
C GLY A 141 -11.39 -0.11 -3.12
N LEU A 142 -10.66 -0.32 -4.22
CA LEU A 142 -9.66 0.64 -4.72
C LEU A 142 -10.30 1.98 -5.12
N VAL A 143 -11.45 1.97 -5.81
CA VAL A 143 -12.16 3.21 -6.20
C VAL A 143 -12.58 4.01 -4.97
N ILE A 144 -13.11 3.35 -3.95
CA ILE A 144 -13.50 4.01 -2.69
C ILE A 144 -12.26 4.62 -2.00
N MET A 145 -11.13 3.89 -1.93
CA MET A 145 -9.90 4.39 -1.33
C MET A 145 -9.33 5.59 -2.11
N ILE A 146 -9.34 5.54 -3.44
CA ILE A 146 -8.94 6.65 -4.31
C ILE A 146 -9.80 7.88 -4.01
N ALA A 147 -11.12 7.72 -4.00
CA ALA A 147 -12.03 8.82 -3.70
C ALA A 147 -11.74 9.45 -2.32
N ALA A 148 -11.53 8.64 -1.30
CA ALA A 148 -11.22 9.11 0.04
C ALA A 148 -9.93 9.95 0.08
N TYR A 149 -8.84 9.45 -0.48
CA TYR A 149 -7.54 10.12 -0.43
C TYR A 149 -7.43 11.30 -1.39
N THR A 150 -8.09 11.24 -2.55
CA THR A 150 -8.20 12.42 -3.43
C THR A 150 -8.91 13.57 -2.72
N ASN A 151 -10.02 13.30 -2.01
CA ASN A 151 -10.70 14.34 -1.26
C ASN A 151 -9.87 14.85 -0.07
N LEU A 152 -9.15 13.98 0.66
CA LEU A 152 -8.22 14.42 1.70
C LEU A 152 -7.13 15.35 1.12
N GLY A 153 -6.60 15.06 -0.06
CA GLY A 153 -5.59 15.90 -0.70
C GLY A 153 -6.13 17.22 -1.22
N LEU A 154 -7.25 17.21 -1.95
CA LEU A 154 -7.79 18.41 -2.59
C LEU A 154 -8.45 19.38 -1.59
N LEU A 155 -9.08 18.86 -0.54
CA LEU A 155 -9.85 19.66 0.43
C LEU A 155 -9.05 19.98 1.70
N GLN A 156 -7.75 19.69 1.75
CA GLN A 156 -6.90 19.76 2.95
C GLN A 156 -7.03 21.08 3.71
N TYR A 157 -7.17 22.21 3.00
CA TYR A 157 -7.27 23.55 3.61
C TYR A 157 -8.61 23.86 4.30
N ILE A 158 -9.66 23.08 4.01
CA ILE A 158 -11.01 23.30 4.56
C ILE A 158 -11.51 22.13 5.41
N LEU A 159 -10.67 21.10 5.59
CA LEU A 159 -11.04 19.92 6.38
C LEU A 159 -11.09 20.24 7.87
N ASN A 160 -12.18 19.79 8.50
CA ASN A 160 -12.30 19.72 9.93
C ASN A 160 -12.10 18.28 10.44
N PRO A 161 -11.88 18.04 11.73
CA PRO A 161 -11.65 16.71 12.29
C PRO A 161 -12.74 15.67 11.96
N ILE A 162 -14.01 16.13 11.87
CA ILE A 162 -15.13 15.23 11.53
C ILE A 162 -15.04 14.77 10.08
N THR A 163 -14.76 15.69 9.16
CA THR A 163 -14.61 15.35 7.73
C THR A 163 -13.40 14.44 7.50
N ILE A 164 -12.28 14.69 8.19
CA ILE A 164 -11.12 13.79 8.15
C ILE A 164 -11.51 12.40 8.65
N SER A 165 -12.23 12.29 9.77
CA SER A 165 -12.73 11.01 10.30
C SER A 165 -13.61 10.27 9.28
N LEU A 166 -14.53 10.97 8.61
CA LEU A 166 -15.43 10.39 7.63
C LEU A 166 -14.66 9.89 6.38
N LEU A 167 -13.68 10.65 5.91
CA LEU A 167 -12.84 10.24 4.77
C LEU A 167 -11.91 9.07 5.13
N LEU A 168 -11.36 9.04 6.34
CA LEU A 168 -10.61 7.89 6.84
C LEU A 168 -11.50 6.64 7.01
N LEU A 169 -12.73 6.81 7.49
CA LEU A 169 -13.73 5.74 7.54
C LEU A 169 -14.01 5.19 6.12
N LEU A 170 -14.21 6.09 5.16
CA LEU A 170 -14.42 5.73 3.76
C LEU A 170 -13.23 4.96 3.19
N TYR A 171 -12.00 5.41 3.47
CA TYR A 171 -10.79 4.66 3.11
C TYR A 171 -10.79 3.26 3.73
N GLY A 172 -11.12 3.14 5.01
CA GLY A 172 -11.23 1.85 5.71
C GLY A 172 -12.28 0.94 5.08
N ILE A 173 -13.45 1.47 4.70
CA ILE A 173 -14.49 0.73 3.98
C ILE A 173 -13.93 0.17 2.67
N GLY A 174 -13.24 0.97 1.88
CA GLY A 174 -12.57 0.52 0.66
C GLY A 174 -11.55 -0.58 0.93
N GLY A 175 -10.71 -0.41 1.96
CA GLY A 175 -9.73 -1.40 2.40
C GLY A 175 -10.36 -2.73 2.82
N GLY A 176 -11.55 -2.67 3.45
CA GLY A 176 -12.30 -3.85 3.86
C GLY A 176 -12.89 -4.65 2.69
N PHE A 177 -13.21 -4.02 1.58
CA PHE A 177 -13.54 -4.73 0.33
C PHE A 177 -12.28 -5.25 -0.38
N PHE A 178 -11.22 -4.45 -0.40
CA PHE A 178 -10.00 -4.78 -1.13
C PHE A 178 -9.23 -5.94 -0.51
N LEU A 179 -8.88 -5.86 0.78
CA LEU A 179 -7.89 -6.75 1.41
C LEU A 179 -8.29 -8.23 1.37
N PRO A 180 -9.50 -8.67 1.82
CA PRO A 180 -9.89 -10.08 1.78
C PRO A 180 -10.03 -10.59 0.35
N SER A 181 -10.56 -9.76 -0.57
CA SER A 181 -10.72 -10.13 -1.97
C SER A 181 -9.38 -10.29 -2.69
N ASN A 182 -8.40 -9.42 -2.40
CA ASN A 182 -7.05 -9.53 -2.94
C ASN A 182 -6.34 -10.77 -2.39
N THR A 183 -6.46 -11.04 -1.09
CA THR A 183 -5.90 -12.25 -0.47
C THR A 183 -6.50 -13.52 -1.09
N SER A 184 -7.81 -13.58 -1.25
CA SER A 184 -8.50 -14.70 -1.92
C SER A 184 -8.04 -14.87 -3.37
N ALA A 185 -7.90 -13.76 -4.11
CA ALA A 185 -7.41 -13.78 -5.49
C ALA A 185 -5.97 -14.31 -5.60
N ILE A 186 -5.07 -13.87 -4.73
CA ILE A 186 -3.67 -14.34 -4.70
C ILE A 186 -3.62 -15.84 -4.36
N MET A 187 -4.35 -16.27 -3.32
CA MET A 187 -4.38 -17.68 -2.89
C MET A 187 -4.93 -18.60 -3.97
N GLY A 188 -5.87 -18.11 -4.81
CA GLY A 188 -6.41 -18.85 -5.95
C GLY A 188 -5.45 -19.01 -7.14
N THR A 189 -4.29 -18.33 -7.14
CA THR A 189 -3.29 -18.43 -8.23
C THR A 189 -2.25 -19.53 -8.00
N VAL A 190 -2.24 -20.15 -6.82
CA VAL A 190 -1.22 -21.12 -6.40
C VAL A 190 -1.87 -22.39 -5.80
N SER A 191 -1.10 -23.47 -5.78
CA SER A 191 -1.52 -24.74 -5.15
C SER A 191 -1.60 -24.61 -3.60
N GLN A 192 -2.33 -25.50 -2.96
CA GLN A 192 -2.57 -25.46 -1.50
C GLN A 192 -1.28 -25.49 -0.67
N ASP A 193 -0.29 -26.25 -1.10
CA ASP A 193 1.02 -26.35 -0.45
C ASP A 193 1.82 -25.05 -0.47
N MET A 194 1.59 -24.17 -1.46
CA MET A 194 2.27 -22.87 -1.59
C MET A 194 1.53 -21.72 -0.89
N GLN A 195 0.28 -21.90 -0.48
CA GLN A 195 -0.53 -20.81 0.10
C GLN A 195 0.10 -20.18 1.35
N GLY A 196 0.77 -20.98 2.19
CA GLY A 196 1.49 -20.48 3.36
C GLY A 196 2.65 -19.53 2.98
N THR A 197 3.47 -19.92 2.00
CA THR A 197 4.59 -19.12 1.50
C THR A 197 4.09 -17.83 0.84
N VAL A 198 3.05 -17.93 0.03
CA VAL A 198 2.44 -16.77 -0.65
C VAL A 198 1.79 -15.82 0.34
N GLY A 199 1.14 -16.32 1.41
CA GLY A 199 0.62 -15.49 2.48
C GLY A 199 1.70 -14.74 3.25
N ALA A 200 2.83 -15.40 3.53
CA ALA A 200 4.00 -14.74 4.12
C ALA A 200 4.59 -13.66 3.20
N THR A 201 4.72 -13.96 1.90
CA THR A 201 5.16 -13.00 0.88
C THR A 201 4.24 -11.79 0.81
N GLN A 202 2.91 -11.99 0.80
CA GLN A 202 1.94 -10.90 0.83
C GLN A 202 2.14 -9.99 2.04
N ARG A 203 2.30 -10.55 3.24
CA ARG A 203 2.56 -9.79 4.47
C ARG A 203 3.85 -9.03 4.42
N MET A 204 4.91 -9.66 3.93
CA MET A 204 6.21 -9.02 3.79
C MET A 204 6.14 -7.84 2.83
N VAL A 205 5.55 -8.00 1.65
CA VAL A 205 5.38 -6.92 0.67
C VAL A 205 4.51 -5.79 1.22
N GLN A 206 3.46 -6.10 1.97
CA GLN A 206 2.65 -5.10 2.67
C GLN A 206 3.48 -4.29 3.67
N ASN A 207 4.32 -4.95 4.48
CA ASN A 207 5.18 -4.28 5.45
C ASN A 207 6.27 -3.42 4.78
N ILE A 208 6.82 -3.88 3.65
CA ILE A 208 7.74 -3.09 2.82
C ILE A 208 7.02 -1.83 2.31
N GLY A 209 5.77 -1.96 1.85
CA GLY A 209 4.93 -0.83 1.45
C GLY A 209 4.76 0.17 2.61
N ILE A 210 4.39 -0.29 3.80
CA ILE A 210 4.28 0.54 5.01
C ILE A 210 5.56 1.34 5.24
N ALA A 211 6.71 0.66 5.27
CA ALA A 211 8.00 1.28 5.55
C ALA A 211 8.41 2.29 4.46
N PHE A 212 8.25 1.92 3.18
CA PHE A 212 8.57 2.78 2.05
C PHE A 212 7.72 4.06 2.06
N TYR A 213 6.40 3.94 2.20
CA TYR A 213 5.52 5.11 2.22
C TYR A 213 5.71 5.97 3.47
N THR A 214 6.04 5.39 4.61
CA THR A 214 6.42 6.14 5.82
C THR A 214 7.63 7.03 5.54
N ALA A 215 8.68 6.48 4.91
CA ALA A 215 9.86 7.24 4.52
C ALA A 215 9.55 8.32 3.46
N VAL A 216 8.74 7.99 2.45
CA VAL A 216 8.30 8.95 1.43
C VAL A 216 7.43 10.05 2.05
N THR A 217 6.54 9.73 2.99
CA THR A 217 5.71 10.72 3.69
C THR A 217 6.56 11.72 4.46
N SER A 218 7.68 11.26 5.07
CA SER A 218 8.60 12.16 5.77
C SER A 218 9.21 13.21 4.83
N LEU A 219 9.43 12.89 3.55
CA LEU A 219 9.92 13.86 2.56
C LEU A 219 8.91 15.00 2.31
N PHE A 220 7.61 14.70 2.32
CA PHE A 220 6.57 15.70 2.12
C PHE A 220 6.35 16.57 3.36
N ILE A 221 6.44 16.00 4.57
CA ILE A 221 6.09 16.67 5.82
C ILE A 221 7.29 17.40 6.45
N ASN A 222 8.51 16.88 6.34
CA ASN A 222 9.67 17.34 7.10
C ASN A 222 10.23 18.71 6.66
N HIS A 223 9.84 19.21 5.49
CA HIS A 223 10.18 20.57 5.03
C HIS A 223 9.25 21.66 5.60
N SER A 224 8.39 21.32 6.55
CA SER A 224 7.26 22.14 7.00
C SER A 224 7.54 22.78 8.35
N SER A 225 8.30 23.88 8.35
CA SER A 225 8.47 24.72 9.54
C SER A 225 7.29 25.69 9.81
N ASN A 226 6.22 25.62 9.00
CA ASN A 226 5.04 26.48 9.10
C ASN A 226 3.77 25.67 8.82
N SER A 227 2.64 26.04 9.44
CA SER A 227 1.35 25.35 9.28
C SER A 227 0.91 25.23 7.82
N ASP A 228 1.09 26.29 7.01
CA ASP A 228 0.73 26.27 5.59
C ASP A 228 1.53 25.24 4.79
N LYS A 229 2.84 25.14 5.07
CA LYS A 229 3.70 24.15 4.42
C LYS A 229 3.36 22.72 4.88
N LEU A 230 2.92 22.53 6.13
CA LEU A 230 2.45 21.23 6.62
C LEU A 230 1.20 20.79 5.87
N LEU A 231 0.23 21.71 5.65
CA LEU A 231 -0.96 21.43 4.87
C LEU A 231 -0.61 21.10 3.41
N GLU A 232 0.25 21.88 2.78
CA GLU A 232 0.70 21.64 1.41
C GLU A 232 1.40 20.29 1.27
N GLY A 233 2.36 19.98 2.15
CA GLY A 233 3.06 18.71 2.17
C GLY A 233 2.11 17.52 2.40
N SER A 234 1.16 17.67 3.32
CA SER A 234 0.12 16.66 3.58
C SER A 234 -0.77 16.45 2.35
N SER A 235 -1.18 17.53 1.67
CA SER A 235 -1.96 17.46 0.42
C SER A 235 -1.21 16.66 -0.65
N HIS A 236 0.07 16.96 -0.87
CA HIS A 236 0.90 16.24 -1.85
C HIS A 236 1.05 14.76 -1.47
N ALA A 237 1.20 14.42 -0.18
CA ALA A 237 1.28 13.04 0.27
C ALA A 237 -0.03 12.27 0.01
N TRP A 238 -1.19 12.87 0.27
CA TRP A 238 -2.49 12.27 -0.03
C TRP A 238 -2.71 12.06 -1.53
N LEU A 239 -2.36 13.06 -2.36
CA LEU A 239 -2.47 12.98 -3.81
C LEU A 239 -1.51 11.93 -4.39
N PHE A 240 -0.28 11.83 -3.86
CA PHE A 240 0.65 10.76 -4.21
C PHE A 240 0.06 9.38 -3.90
N ALA A 241 -0.52 9.22 -2.71
CA ALA A 241 -1.18 7.96 -2.32
C ALA A 241 -2.37 7.64 -3.24
N SER A 242 -3.18 8.64 -3.58
CA SER A 242 -4.30 8.47 -4.52
C SER A 242 -3.82 8.07 -5.92
N LEU A 243 -2.75 8.70 -6.42
CA LEU A 243 -2.16 8.37 -7.72
C LEU A 243 -1.65 6.92 -7.75
N THR A 244 -0.97 6.47 -6.71
CA THR A 244 -0.46 5.10 -6.65
C THR A 244 -1.58 4.06 -6.51
N LEU A 245 -2.66 4.37 -5.79
CA LEU A 245 -3.88 3.55 -5.77
C LEU A 245 -4.53 3.47 -7.16
N PHE A 246 -4.56 4.58 -7.88
CA PHE A 246 -5.06 4.60 -9.27
C PHE A 246 -4.20 3.73 -10.18
N LEU A 247 -2.88 3.78 -10.08
CA LEU A 247 -1.98 2.89 -10.81
C LEU A 247 -2.22 1.42 -10.46
N ALA A 248 -2.48 1.11 -9.18
CA ALA A 248 -2.82 -0.24 -8.74
C ALA A 248 -4.19 -0.71 -9.27
N LEU A 249 -5.12 0.20 -9.55
CA LEU A 249 -6.43 -0.10 -10.11
C LEU A 249 -6.37 -0.51 -11.60
N LEU A 250 -5.44 0.04 -12.39
CA LEU A 250 -5.40 -0.13 -13.85
C LEU A 250 -5.42 -1.60 -14.31
N PRO A 251 -4.61 -2.54 -13.75
CA PRO A 251 -4.64 -3.94 -14.19
C PRO A 251 -6.00 -4.61 -13.97
N PHE A 252 -6.72 -4.26 -12.90
CA PHE A 252 -8.01 -4.85 -12.57
C PHE A 252 -9.12 -4.30 -13.46
N SER A 253 -9.11 -3.00 -13.75
CA SER A 253 -10.09 -2.38 -14.67
C SER A 253 -9.96 -2.93 -16.09
N VAL A 254 -8.72 -3.11 -16.60
CA VAL A 254 -8.50 -3.74 -17.92
C VAL A 254 -9.02 -5.17 -17.96
N LYS A 255 -8.85 -5.94 -16.87
CA LYS A 255 -9.32 -7.32 -16.79
C LYS A 255 -10.85 -7.40 -16.75
N LEU A 256 -11.52 -6.49 -16.04
CA LEU A 256 -12.98 -6.39 -16.01
C LEU A 256 -13.56 -6.04 -17.40
N LEU A 257 -12.97 -5.08 -18.10
CA LEU A 257 -13.39 -4.71 -19.44
C LEU A 257 -13.27 -5.89 -20.42
N LYS A 258 -12.16 -6.64 -20.38
CA LYS A 258 -12.00 -7.83 -21.23
C LYS A 258 -13.06 -8.90 -20.95
N HIS A 259 -13.38 -9.15 -19.68
CA HIS A 259 -14.40 -10.14 -19.31
C HIS A 259 -15.78 -9.76 -19.89
N LYS A 260 -16.17 -8.50 -19.76
CA LYS A 260 -17.44 -7.99 -20.27
C LYS A 260 -17.55 -8.08 -21.79
N PHE A 261 -16.49 -7.75 -22.52
CA PHE A 261 -16.44 -7.87 -23.99
C PHE A 261 -16.57 -9.33 -24.48
N PHE A 262 -16.06 -10.29 -23.70
CA PHE A 262 -16.19 -11.72 -24.04
C PHE A 262 -17.62 -12.22 -23.80
N GLU A 263 -18.30 -11.82 -22.73
CA GLU A 263 -19.67 -12.20 -22.43
C GLU A 263 -20.64 -11.63 -23.49
N GLU A 264 -20.55 -10.36 -23.81
CA GLU A 264 -21.39 -9.72 -24.85
C GLU A 264 -21.24 -10.37 -26.25
N LYS A 265 -20.04 -10.90 -26.56
CA LYS A 265 -19.79 -11.57 -27.85
C LYS A 265 -20.37 -13.00 -27.91
N TYR A 266 -20.61 -13.64 -26.76
CA TYR A 266 -21.25 -14.97 -26.70
C TYR A 266 -22.75 -14.88 -26.61
N ASP A 267 -23.35 -13.87 -25.98
CA ASP A 267 -24.78 -13.63 -25.91
C ASP A 267 -25.39 -13.09 -27.24
N SER A 268 -24.52 -12.57 -28.11
CA SER A 268 -24.93 -12.09 -29.46
C SER A 268 -24.88 -13.16 -30.55
N LYS A 269 -24.61 -14.42 -30.21
CA LYS A 269 -24.68 -15.60 -31.12
C LYS A 269 -25.76 -16.58 -30.69
#